data_93d32b4bd5dbcd9129c61128671e4ce0
#
_entry.id   93d32b4bd5dbcd9129c61128671e4ce0
#
_cell.length_a   1.000
_cell.length_b   1.000
_cell.length_c   1.000
_cell.angle_alpha   90.00
_cell.angle_beta   90.00
_cell.angle_gamma   90.00
#
_symmetry.space_group_name_H-M   'P 1'
#
loop_
_entity.id
_entity.type
_entity.pdbx_description
1 polymer ?
#
loop_
_entity_poly.entity_id
_entity_poly.type
_entity_poly.pdbx_seq_one_letter_code
_entity_poly.pdbx_strand_id
1 'polypeptide(L)' 'MRYQYKVMELGPEIYDPKTNETHVNVGESKQMEAMSLKKLQRKLDPKKKYHIEYRNKKNNYISKTIQGRDNG' A
#
# COMPACT_ATOMS: atom_id res chain seq x y z
N MET A 1 -12.54 -13.16 10.27
CA MET A 1 -11.50 -12.38 10.92
C MET A 1 -11.04 -11.27 10.00
N ARG A 2 -11.01 -10.03 10.48
CA ARG A 2 -10.58 -8.89 9.69
C ARG A 2 -9.20 -8.44 10.11
N TYR A 3 -8.41 -8.02 9.14
CA TYR A 3 -7.08 -7.48 9.39
C TYR A 3 -7.12 -5.96 9.32
N GLN A 4 -6.31 -5.34 10.15
CA GLN A 4 -6.13 -3.88 10.13
C GLN A 4 -4.91 -3.55 9.28
N TYR A 5 -5.11 -2.74 8.26
CA TYR A 5 -4.06 -2.34 7.33
C TYR A 5 -3.78 -0.85 7.47
N LYS A 6 -2.52 -0.51 7.60
CA LYS A 6 -2.07 0.88 7.46
C LYS A 6 -1.71 1.09 5.99
N VAL A 7 -2.43 1.95 5.31
CA VAL A 7 -2.32 2.13 3.85
C VAL A 7 -1.84 3.54 3.55
N MET A 8 -0.78 3.63 2.74
CA MET A 8 -0.21 4.92 2.32
C MET A 8 -0.16 4.94 0.79
N GLU A 9 -0.76 5.97 0.18
CA GLU A 9 -0.71 6.15 -1.27
C GLU A 9 0.69 6.58 -1.69
N LEU A 10 1.25 5.91 -2.70
CA LEU A 10 2.55 6.26 -3.26
C LEU A 10 2.37 7.20 -4.44
N GLY A 11 3.05 8.34 -4.41
CA GLY A 11 3.07 9.28 -5.51
C GLY A 11 4.01 8.81 -6.62
N PRO A 12 4.19 9.65 -7.66
CA PRO A 12 5.09 9.32 -8.74
C PRO A 12 6.54 9.26 -8.28
N GLU A 13 7.33 8.42 -8.93
CA GLU A 13 8.76 8.36 -8.70
C GLU A 13 9.43 9.59 -9.30
N ILE A 14 10.30 10.21 -8.52
CA ILE A 14 11.07 11.38 -8.95
C ILE A 14 12.55 11.02 -8.88
N TYR A 15 13.22 11.06 -10.03
CA TYR A 15 14.66 10.80 -10.12
C TYR A 15 15.44 12.08 -9.90
N ASP A 16 16.39 12.04 -8.96
CA ASP A 16 17.29 13.16 -8.71
C ASP A 16 18.66 12.85 -9.33
N PRO A 17 19.02 13.55 -10.43
CA PRO A 17 20.30 13.29 -11.10
C PRO A 17 21.52 13.72 -10.28
N LYS A 18 21.34 14.61 -9.31
CA LYS A 18 22.45 15.08 -8.48
C LYS A 18 22.93 14.02 -7.50
N THR A 19 22.02 13.27 -6.93
CA THR A 19 22.32 12.22 -5.94
C THR A 19 22.24 10.82 -6.53
N ASN A 20 21.74 10.71 -7.76
CA ASN A 20 21.47 9.44 -8.43
C ASN A 20 20.49 8.57 -7.64
N GLU A 21 19.56 9.20 -6.97
CA GLU A 21 18.55 8.52 -6.17
C GLU A 21 17.16 8.73 -6.74
N THR A 22 16.30 7.74 -6.54
CA THR A 22 14.88 7.84 -6.89
C THR A 22 14.09 8.03 -5.61
N HIS A 23 13.25 9.06 -5.58
CA HIS A 23 12.39 9.37 -4.44
C HIS A 23 10.94 9.14 -4.79
N VAL A 24 10.19 8.61 -3.84
CA VAL A 24 8.74 8.42 -3.97
C VAL A 24 8.06 9.20 -2.86
N ASN A 25 7.12 10.07 -3.23
CA ASN A 25 6.32 10.78 -2.25
C ASN A 25 5.29 9.83 -1.65
N VAL A 26 5.22 9.81 -0.32
CA VAL A 26 4.26 8.98 0.40
C VAL A 26 3.16 9.89 0.94
N GLY A 27 1.91 9.57 0.62
CA GLY A 27 0.76 10.31 1.11
C GLY A 27 0.45 9.97 2.56
N GLU A 28 -0.62 10.57 3.07
CA GLU A 28 -1.06 10.31 4.44
C GLU A 28 -1.48 8.85 4.62
N SER A 29 -1.20 8.32 5.80
CA SER A 29 -1.61 6.95 6.12
C SER A 29 -3.07 6.92 6.51
N LYS A 30 -3.76 5.89 6.05
CA LYS A 30 -5.15 5.61 6.41
C LYS A 30 -5.23 4.21 7.01
N GLN A 31 -6.08 4.05 8.00
CA GLN A 31 -6.37 2.74 8.57
C GLN A 31 -7.55 2.14 7.83
N MET A 32 -7.37 0.93 7.29
CA MET A 32 -8.42 0.23 6.57
C MET A 32 -8.55 -1.19 7.10
N GLU A 33 -9.75 -1.73 7.03
CA GLU A 33 -10.07 -3.09 7.43
C GLU A 33 -10.45 -3.92 6.23
N ALA A 34 -9.98 -5.15 6.17
CA ALA A 34 -10.40 -6.10 5.16
C ALA A 34 -10.17 -7.53 5.62
N MET A 35 -10.96 -8.46 5.09
CA MET A 35 -10.83 -9.88 5.44
C MET A 35 -9.64 -10.54 4.76
N SER A 36 -9.16 -9.95 3.67
CA SER A 36 -8.01 -10.47 2.94
C SER A 36 -7.34 -9.36 2.16
N LEU A 37 -6.11 -9.62 1.72
CA LEU A 37 -5.37 -8.67 0.91
C LEU A 37 -6.09 -8.39 -0.42
N LYS A 38 -6.67 -9.41 -1.05
CA LYS A 38 -7.43 -9.23 -2.29
C LYS A 38 -8.60 -8.29 -2.10
N LYS A 39 -9.32 -8.43 -0.98
CA LYS A 39 -10.45 -7.56 -0.68
C LYS A 39 -10.01 -6.13 -0.40
N LEU A 40 -8.85 -5.97 0.24
CA LEU A 40 -8.27 -4.65 0.44
C LEU A 40 -7.94 -4.00 -0.90
N GLN A 41 -7.31 -4.73 -1.81
CA GLN A 41 -6.94 -4.21 -3.12
C GLN A 41 -8.14 -3.73 -3.93
N ARG A 42 -9.31 -4.37 -3.77
CA ARG A 42 -10.54 -3.97 -4.45
C ARG A 42 -11.08 -2.63 -3.96
N LYS A 43 -10.72 -2.24 -2.74
CA LYS A 43 -11.10 -0.94 -2.18
C LYS A 43 -10.17 0.19 -2.61
N LEU A 44 -9.05 -0.14 -3.23
CA LEU A 44 -8.02 0.81 -3.64
C LEU A 44 -8.13 1.10 -5.14
N ASP A 45 -7.58 2.26 -5.55
CA ASP A 45 -7.60 2.66 -6.96
C ASP A 45 -6.67 1.76 -7.78
N PRO A 46 -7.16 1.07 -8.82
CA PRO A 46 -6.34 0.17 -9.63
C PRO A 46 -5.21 0.87 -10.38
N LYS A 47 -5.30 2.19 -10.52
CA LYS A 47 -4.28 2.97 -11.21
C LYS A 47 -3.17 3.45 -10.29
N LYS A 48 -3.28 3.20 -8.99
CA LYS A 48 -2.34 3.72 -8.00
C LYS A 48 -1.64 2.58 -7.27
N LYS A 49 -0.47 2.89 -6.74
CA LYS A 49 0.28 1.98 -5.89
C LYS A 49 0.21 2.45 -4.45
N TYR A 50 0.28 1.50 -3.53
CA TYR A 50 0.17 1.78 -2.11
C TYR A 50 1.20 1.00 -1.34
N HIS A 51 1.75 1.61 -0.30
CA HIS A 51 2.54 0.89 0.69
C HIS A 51 1.62 0.50 1.83
N ILE A 52 1.64 -0.77 2.21
CA ILE A 52 0.80 -1.27 3.31
C ILE A 52 1.64 -1.91 4.39
N GLU A 53 1.15 -1.82 5.61
CA GLU A 53 1.74 -2.45 6.78
C GLU A 53 0.62 -3.11 7.58
N TYR A 54 0.82 -4.35 8.00
CA TYR A 54 -0.19 -5.08 8.78
C TYR A 54 0.42 -6.26 9.51
N ARG A 55 -0.36 -6.86 10.40
CA ARG A 55 0.03 -8.11 11.06
C ARG A 55 -0.80 -9.26 10.53
N ASN A 56 -0.15 -10.38 10.22
CA ASN A 56 -0.84 -11.57 9.71
C ASN A 56 -1.36 -12.43 10.88
N LYS A 57 -1.94 -13.58 10.54
CA LYS A 57 -2.49 -14.51 11.54
C LYS A 57 -1.47 -14.93 12.59
N LYS A 58 -0.22 -15.05 12.20
CA LYS A 58 0.88 -15.45 13.12
C LYS A 58 1.43 -14.28 13.91
N ASN A 59 0.80 -13.12 13.82
CA ASN A 59 1.22 -11.89 14.47
C ASN A 59 2.57 -11.36 13.97
N ASN A 60 2.97 -11.74 12.77
CA ASN A 60 4.16 -11.21 12.12
C ASN A 60 3.83 -9.90 11.43
N TYR A 61 4.71 -8.92 11.62
CA TYR A 61 4.59 -7.62 10.97
C TYR A 61 5.01 -7.73 9.51
N ILE A 62 4.12 -7.29 8.61
CA ILE A 62 4.37 -7.37 7.16
C ILE A 62 4.27 -5.97 6.58
N SER A 63 5.25 -5.64 5.74
CA SER A 63 5.34 -4.37 5.04
C SER A 63 5.60 -4.67 3.56
N LYS A 64 4.74 -4.17 2.67
CA LYS A 64 4.92 -4.39 1.24
C LYS A 64 4.19 -3.36 0.41
N THR A 65 4.56 -3.28 -0.86
CA THR A 65 3.92 -2.42 -1.84
C THR A 65 2.94 -3.22 -2.66
N ILE A 66 1.73 -2.70 -2.80
CA ILE A 66 0.68 -3.33 -3.62
C ILE A 66 0.08 -2.31 -4.58
N GLN A 67 -0.62 -2.82 -5.58
CA GLN A 67 -1.41 -2.00 -6.50
C GLN A 67 -2.88 -2.34 -6.28
N GLY A 68 -3.76 -1.34 -6.44
CA GLY A 68 -5.19 -1.59 -6.38
C GLY A 68 -5.63 -2.54 -7.50
N ARG A 69 -6.76 -3.21 -7.31
CA ARG A 69 -7.31 -4.13 -8.29
C ARG A 69 -8.69 -3.69 -8.74
N ASP A 70 -8.92 -3.82 -10.02
CA ASP A 70 -10.23 -3.59 -10.60
C ASP A 70 -11.20 -4.68 -10.14
N ASN A 71 -12.47 -4.31 -9.97
CA ASN A 71 -13.53 -5.23 -9.57
C ASN A 71 -14.15 -5.98 -10.75
N GLY A 72 -13.60 -5.78 -11.90
CA GLY A 72 -14.11 -6.41 -13.12
C GLY A 72 -13.78 -7.88 -13.27
#